data_4386c55a96f26faa476efa9ef3d4eb7e
#
_entry.id   4386c55a96f26faa476efa9ef3d4eb7e
#
_cell.length_a   1.000
_cell.length_b   1.000
_cell.length_c   1.000
_cell.angle_alpha   90.00
_cell.angle_beta   90.00
_cell.angle_gamma   90.00
#
_symmetry.space_group_name_H-M   'P 1'
#
loop_
_entity.id
_entity.type
_entity.pdbx_description
1 polymer ?
#
loop_
_entity_poly.entity_id
_entity_poly.type
_entity_poly.pdbx_seq_one_letter_code
_entity_poly.pdbx_strand_id
1 'polypeptide(L)' 'MTKYKCTVCGHIYDPSENNNIPFTDLPEDWKCPVCGASKDKFVPLD' A
#
# COMPACT_ATOMS: atom_id res chain seq x y z
N MET A 1 11.30 -4.93 4.50
CA MET A 1 10.72 -3.97 3.54
C MET A 1 9.67 -3.14 4.23
N THR A 2 9.54 -1.89 3.83
CA THR A 2 8.58 -0.97 4.47
C THR A 2 7.14 -1.37 4.19
N LYS A 3 6.36 -1.55 5.24
CA LYS A 3 4.91 -1.75 5.10
C LYS A 3 4.23 -0.39 5.04
N TYR A 4 3.10 -0.34 4.37
CA TYR A 4 2.32 0.89 4.25
C TYR A 4 0.90 0.63 4.73
N LYS A 5 0.31 1.64 5.35
CA LYS A 5 -1.05 1.54 5.88
C LYS A 5 -1.97 2.52 5.18
N CYS A 6 -3.12 2.02 4.73
CA CYS A 6 -4.17 2.86 4.17
C CYS A 6 -4.81 3.68 5.29
N THR A 7 -4.83 5.00 5.15
CA THR A 7 -5.42 5.88 6.17
C THR A 7 -6.95 5.93 6.08
N VAL A 8 -7.54 5.33 5.07
CA VAL A 8 -8.99 5.32 4.87
C VAL A 8 -9.63 4.10 5.52
N CYS A 9 -9.12 2.90 5.23
CA CYS A 9 -9.72 1.65 5.76
C CYS A 9 -8.82 0.88 6.71
N GLY A 10 -7.54 1.27 6.84
CA GLY A 10 -6.60 0.58 7.72
C GLY A 10 -5.92 -0.63 7.11
N HIS A 11 -6.10 -0.88 5.82
CA HIS A 11 -5.44 -2.00 5.13
C HIS A 11 -3.93 -1.83 5.15
N ILE A 12 -3.21 -2.94 5.41
CA ILE A 12 -1.75 -2.94 5.42
C ILE A 12 -1.24 -3.56 4.12
N TYR A 13 -0.41 -2.81 3.40
CA TYR A 13 0.31 -3.34 2.26
C TYR A 13 1.64 -3.88 2.73
N ASP A 14 1.82 -5.19 2.62
CA ASP A 14 3.07 -5.86 3.01
C ASP A 14 3.75 -6.37 1.75
N PRO A 15 4.91 -5.82 1.37
CA PRO A 15 5.62 -6.29 0.16
C PRO A 15 5.92 -7.78 0.18
N SER A 16 6.20 -8.36 1.35
CA SER A 16 6.54 -9.79 1.42
C SER A 16 5.35 -10.68 1.06
N GLU A 17 4.13 -10.18 1.15
CA GLU A 17 2.93 -10.91 0.77
C GLU A 17 2.48 -10.57 -0.65
N ASN A 18 3.25 -9.74 -1.36
CA ASN A 18 2.91 -9.25 -2.69
C ASN A 18 4.11 -9.40 -3.63
N ASN A 19 4.69 -10.60 -3.65
CA ASN A 19 5.83 -10.95 -4.51
C ASN A 19 7.05 -10.04 -4.28
N ASN A 20 7.23 -9.55 -3.05
CA ASN A 20 8.34 -8.67 -2.67
C ASN A 20 8.39 -7.39 -3.51
N ILE A 21 7.23 -6.90 -3.95
CA ILE A 21 7.14 -5.66 -4.71
C ILE A 21 7.02 -4.49 -3.73
N PRO A 22 8.01 -3.58 -3.67
CA PRO A 22 7.92 -2.41 -2.80
C PRO A 22 6.72 -1.55 -3.17
N PHE A 23 6.14 -0.88 -2.18
CA PHE A 23 4.99 -0.02 -2.42
C PHE A 23 5.32 1.06 -3.48
N THR A 24 6.56 1.56 -3.46
CA THR A 24 7.01 2.59 -4.40
C THR A 24 7.11 2.11 -5.84
N ASP A 25 7.16 0.78 -6.04
CA ASP A 25 7.21 0.20 -7.39
C ASP A 25 5.82 -0.07 -7.96
N LEU A 26 4.77 0.13 -7.17
CA LEU A 26 3.41 -0.05 -7.66
C LEU A 26 3.07 1.06 -8.66
N PRO A 27 2.22 0.77 -9.68
CA PRO A 27 1.82 1.80 -10.63
C PRO A 27 1.10 2.96 -9.94
N GLU A 28 1.16 4.15 -10.53
CA GLU A 28 0.56 5.33 -9.91
C GLU A 28 -0.95 5.23 -9.79
N ASP A 29 -1.58 4.46 -10.65
CA ASP A 29 -3.03 4.25 -10.62
C ASP A 29 -3.44 3.07 -9.73
N TRP A 30 -2.49 2.46 -9.01
CA TRP A 30 -2.80 1.39 -8.07
C TRP A 30 -3.67 1.94 -6.94
N LYS A 31 -4.66 1.14 -6.56
CA LYS A 31 -5.57 1.54 -5.51
C LYS A 31 -5.69 0.46 -4.45
N CYS A 32 -6.11 0.88 -3.25
CA CYS A 32 -6.33 -0.06 -2.15
C CYS A 32 -7.35 -1.12 -2.56
N PRO A 33 -7.01 -2.41 -2.43
CA PRO A 33 -7.94 -3.48 -2.81
C PRO A 33 -9.15 -3.60 -1.89
N VAL A 34 -9.14 -2.92 -0.76
CA VAL A 34 -10.23 -2.98 0.22
C VAL A 34 -11.20 -1.83 0.03
N CYS A 35 -10.69 -0.59 -0.03
CA CYS A 35 -11.56 0.59 -0.08
C CYS A 35 -11.41 1.41 -1.36
N GLY A 36 -10.41 1.09 -2.20
CA GLY A 36 -10.20 1.83 -3.44
C GLY A 36 -9.48 3.16 -3.28
N ALA A 37 -8.89 3.43 -2.11
CA ALA A 37 -8.16 4.67 -1.90
C ALA A 37 -6.90 4.71 -2.75
N SER A 38 -6.51 5.89 -3.21
CA SER A 38 -5.32 6.05 -4.02
C SER A 38 -4.05 5.90 -3.18
N LYS A 39 -2.90 5.75 -3.86
CA LYS A 39 -1.62 5.53 -3.17
C LYS A 39 -1.27 6.65 -2.19
N ASP A 40 -1.68 7.87 -2.48
CA ASP A 40 -1.36 9.01 -1.62
C ASP A 40 -2.07 8.96 -0.26
N LYS A 41 -3.01 8.05 -0.10
CA LYS A 41 -3.69 7.84 1.19
C LYS A 41 -2.93 6.85 2.07
N PHE A 42 -1.86 6.25 1.57
CA PHE A 42 -1.06 5.30 2.33
C PHE A 42 0.12 6.01 3.00
N VAL A 43 0.47 5.55 4.20
CA VAL A 43 1.61 6.08 4.94
C VAL A 43 2.54 4.95 5.33
N PRO A 44 3.87 5.18 5.36
CA PRO A 44 4.81 4.16 5.78
C PRO A 44 4.69 3.86 7.28
N LEU A 45 4.90 2.59 7.63
CA LEU A 45 4.82 2.14 9.02
C LEU A 45 6.20 2.06 9.70
N ASP A 46 7.26 2.31 8.98
CA ASP A 46 8.61 2.31 9.57
C ASP A 46 8.90 3.61 10.30
#